data_550eda6b105682f29d203d35bc2b15a4
#
_entry.id   550eda6b105682f29d203d35bc2b15a4
#
_cell.length_a   1.000
_cell.length_b   1.000
_cell.length_c   1.000
_cell.angle_alpha   90.00
_cell.angle_beta   90.00
_cell.angle_gamma   90.00
#
_symmetry.space_group_name_H-M   'P 1'
#
loop_
_entity.id
_entity.type
_entity.pdbx_description
1 polymer ?
#
loop_
_entity_poly.entity_id
_entity_poly.type
_entity_poly.pdbx_seq_one_letter_code
_entity_poly.pdbx_strand_id
1 'polypeptide(L)'
;MGGGTASRIPNYLGEFLPGHNIVIRTYDFNPAVAHDQIAGWFEEVKPDIVIGESLGATHALAIAGVPEILISPALNAGVYFSVFSIFTLIPGVPWLIGRAFKPHGDSGRQIMRFSFKNTWKWLYFRHLAHSVSQRSSHAHFAFIGDVDGYRKVGIVSLCTWKRWFGKGTYEIVSGNHIMKHGHGPDDSERIAFVKEKLIPKILELTR
;
A
#
# COMPACT_ATOMS: atom_id res chain seq x y z
N MET A 1 5.93 -5.04 -10.47
CA MET A 1 5.29 -4.00 -9.68
C MET A 1 3.81 -3.97 -10.02
N GLY A 2 3.01 -3.31 -9.19
CA GLY A 2 1.54 -3.33 -9.29
C GLY A 2 0.95 -4.42 -8.40
N GLY A 3 0.18 -4.00 -7.37
CA GLY A 3 -0.61 -4.88 -6.52
C GLY A 3 -1.92 -5.29 -7.19
N GLY A 4 -2.90 -5.64 -6.42
CA GLY A 4 -4.21 -6.10 -6.85
C GLY A 4 -4.42 -7.57 -6.50
N THR A 5 -5.33 -8.23 -7.20
CA THR A 5 -5.68 -9.63 -6.93
C THR A 5 -4.52 -10.62 -7.08
N ALA A 6 -3.39 -10.20 -7.65
CA ALA A 6 -2.15 -10.98 -7.73
C ALA A 6 -1.24 -10.83 -6.50
N SER A 7 -1.62 -10.04 -5.48
CA SER A 7 -0.86 -9.96 -4.24
C SER A 7 -0.90 -11.28 -3.47
N ARG A 8 0.25 -11.70 -2.90
CA ARG A 8 0.35 -12.99 -2.22
C ARG A 8 -0.11 -12.95 -0.76
N ILE A 9 0.02 -11.80 -0.09
CA ILE A 9 -0.39 -11.65 1.31
C ILE A 9 -1.87 -11.98 1.52
N PRO A 10 -2.82 -11.47 0.71
CA PRO A 10 -4.23 -11.84 0.85
C PRO A 10 -4.52 -13.33 0.64
N ASN A 11 -3.77 -14.00 -0.24
CA ASN A 11 -3.92 -15.44 -0.44
C ASN A 11 -3.54 -16.21 0.84
N TYR A 12 -2.43 -15.83 1.50
CA TYR A 12 -2.03 -16.42 2.77
C TYR A 12 -3.01 -16.08 3.91
N LEU A 13 -3.57 -14.87 3.92
CA LEU A 13 -4.62 -14.53 4.87
C LEU A 13 -5.85 -15.43 4.69
N GLY A 14 -6.28 -15.68 3.45
CA GLY A 14 -7.38 -16.60 3.16
C GLY A 14 -7.11 -18.03 3.62
N GLU A 15 -5.85 -18.49 3.54
CA GLU A 15 -5.43 -19.81 4.01
C GLU A 15 -5.40 -19.90 5.55
N PHE A 16 -4.90 -18.85 6.23
CA PHE A 16 -4.61 -18.93 7.67
C PHE A 16 -5.66 -18.27 8.57
N LEU A 17 -6.65 -17.59 7.99
CA LEU A 17 -7.82 -17.05 8.69
C LEU A 17 -9.12 -17.65 8.13
N PRO A 18 -9.32 -18.96 8.25
CA PRO A 18 -10.56 -19.60 7.79
C PRO A 18 -11.76 -19.01 8.57
N GLY A 19 -12.83 -18.72 7.85
CA GLY A 19 -14.02 -18.09 8.42
C GLY A 19 -14.05 -16.56 8.37
N HIS A 20 -12.98 -15.91 7.90
CA HIS A 20 -12.96 -14.47 7.61
C HIS A 20 -13.22 -14.23 6.13
N ASN A 21 -14.00 -13.19 5.82
CA ASN A 21 -14.22 -12.76 4.44
C ASN A 21 -13.10 -11.82 4.00
N ILE A 22 -12.17 -12.33 3.19
CA ILE A 22 -11.04 -11.55 2.67
C ILE A 22 -11.35 -11.07 1.27
N VAL A 23 -11.59 -9.76 1.13
CA VAL A 23 -11.91 -9.12 -0.14
C VAL A 23 -10.68 -8.42 -0.69
N ILE A 24 -10.30 -8.78 -1.91
CA ILE A 24 -9.20 -8.13 -2.64
C ILE A 24 -9.68 -7.76 -4.04
N ARG A 25 -9.40 -6.53 -4.45
CA ARG A 25 -9.77 -6.00 -5.78
C ARG A 25 -8.61 -5.19 -6.34
N THR A 26 -8.53 -5.12 -7.67
CA THR A 26 -7.53 -4.32 -8.38
C THR A 26 -8.12 -2.96 -8.75
N TYR A 27 -7.50 -1.88 -8.27
CA TYR A 27 -7.93 -0.50 -8.54
C TYR A 27 -7.07 0.15 -9.63
N ASP A 28 -7.55 1.26 -10.20
CA ASP A 28 -6.84 2.02 -11.23
C ASP A 28 -5.58 2.71 -10.66
N PHE A 29 -4.58 2.96 -11.51
CA PHE A 29 -3.38 3.70 -11.10
C PHE A 29 -3.62 5.21 -10.96
N ASN A 30 -4.65 5.76 -11.63
CA ASN A 30 -5.07 7.14 -11.40
C ASN A 30 -5.66 7.26 -9.99
N PRO A 31 -5.03 8.01 -9.07
CA PRO A 31 -5.42 7.97 -7.66
C PRO A 31 -6.84 8.51 -7.40
N ALA A 32 -7.38 9.36 -8.26
CA ALA A 32 -8.77 9.82 -8.12
C ALA A 32 -9.74 8.69 -8.45
N VAL A 33 -9.55 8.00 -9.57
CA VAL A 33 -10.38 6.85 -9.96
C VAL A 33 -10.25 5.73 -8.94
N ALA A 34 -9.02 5.47 -8.48
CA ALA A 34 -8.76 4.47 -7.44
C ALA A 34 -9.51 4.79 -6.14
N HIS A 35 -9.48 6.05 -5.70
CA HIS A 35 -10.16 6.47 -4.49
C HIS A 35 -11.67 6.24 -4.58
N ASP A 36 -12.29 6.66 -5.68
CA ASP A 36 -13.73 6.47 -5.91
C ASP A 36 -14.10 4.97 -5.94
N GLN A 37 -13.29 4.15 -6.61
CA GLN A 37 -13.46 2.68 -6.63
C GLN A 37 -13.38 2.09 -5.22
N ILE A 38 -12.33 2.43 -4.46
CA ILE A 38 -12.08 1.86 -3.14
C ILE A 38 -13.14 2.35 -2.14
N ALA A 39 -13.55 3.62 -2.21
CA ALA A 39 -14.63 4.14 -1.38
C ALA A 39 -15.97 3.40 -1.66
N GLY A 40 -16.31 3.18 -2.93
CA GLY A 40 -17.49 2.40 -3.30
C GLY A 40 -17.43 0.95 -2.78
N TRP A 41 -16.26 0.31 -2.87
CA TRP A 41 -16.08 -1.05 -2.32
C TRP A 41 -16.11 -1.08 -0.80
N PHE A 42 -15.61 -0.05 -0.13
CA PHE A 42 -15.67 0.07 1.31
C PHE A 42 -17.12 0.13 1.81
N GLU A 43 -17.96 0.92 1.16
CA GLU A 43 -19.40 1.00 1.47
C GLU A 43 -20.15 -0.30 1.17
N GLU A 44 -19.78 -1.01 0.09
CA GLU A 44 -20.34 -2.30 -0.28
C GLU A 44 -19.99 -3.40 0.71
N VAL A 45 -18.71 -3.48 1.10
CA VAL A 45 -18.15 -4.59 1.90
C VAL A 45 -18.32 -4.32 3.39
N LYS A 46 -18.26 -3.06 3.84
CA LYS A 46 -18.25 -2.63 5.25
C LYS A 46 -17.26 -3.45 6.08
N PRO A 47 -15.97 -3.38 5.78
CA PRO A 47 -14.96 -4.21 6.41
C PRO A 47 -14.74 -3.82 7.88
N ASP A 48 -14.37 -4.78 8.72
CA ASP A 48 -13.95 -4.53 10.11
C ASP A 48 -12.55 -3.94 10.20
N ILE A 49 -11.70 -4.17 9.17
CA ILE A 49 -10.33 -3.69 9.08
C ILE A 49 -9.90 -3.53 7.63
N VAL A 50 -9.05 -2.56 7.35
CA VAL A 50 -8.43 -2.36 6.03
C VAL A 50 -6.93 -2.64 6.09
N ILE A 51 -6.44 -3.40 5.12
CA ILE A 51 -5.00 -3.68 4.97
C ILE A 51 -4.50 -3.02 3.69
N GLY A 52 -3.57 -2.06 3.82
CA GLY A 52 -2.98 -1.34 2.70
C GLY A 52 -1.51 -1.72 2.50
N GLU A 53 -1.14 -2.24 1.32
CA GLU A 53 0.24 -2.53 0.96
C GLU A 53 0.78 -1.46 0.01
N SER A 54 1.99 -0.94 0.29
CA SER A 54 2.70 0.00 -0.59
C SER A 54 1.87 1.25 -0.93
N LEU A 55 1.53 1.47 -2.21
CA LEU A 55 0.65 2.56 -2.65
C LEU A 55 -0.78 2.41 -2.12
N GLY A 56 -1.24 1.19 -1.89
CA GLY A 56 -2.54 0.91 -1.27
C GLY A 56 -2.68 1.51 0.12
N ALA A 57 -1.58 1.69 0.84
CA ALA A 57 -1.57 2.38 2.13
C ALA A 57 -2.05 3.85 2.05
N THR A 58 -1.74 4.56 0.96
CA THR A 58 -2.21 5.94 0.76
C THR A 58 -3.73 5.99 0.59
N HIS A 59 -4.30 5.01 -0.10
CA HIS A 59 -5.75 4.92 -0.26
C HIS A 59 -6.45 4.46 1.01
N ALA A 60 -5.88 3.49 1.75
CA ALA A 60 -6.39 3.07 3.04
C ALA A 60 -6.51 4.27 3.99
N LEU A 61 -5.43 5.03 4.18
CA LEU A 61 -5.38 6.23 5.01
C LEU A 61 -6.31 7.37 4.54
N ALA A 62 -6.76 7.35 3.30
CA ALA A 62 -7.72 8.32 2.77
C ALA A 62 -9.18 7.92 3.00
N ILE A 63 -9.43 6.76 3.60
CA ILE A 63 -10.76 6.24 3.91
C ILE A 63 -10.89 6.23 5.44
N ALA A 64 -11.81 6.99 5.99
CA ALA A 64 -12.06 7.00 7.43
C ALA A 64 -13.05 5.86 7.82
N GLY A 65 -12.93 5.33 9.02
CA GLY A 65 -14.02 4.58 9.61
C GLY A 65 -13.68 3.24 10.27
N VAL A 66 -12.52 2.63 10.00
CA VAL A 66 -12.10 1.36 10.60
C VAL A 66 -10.60 1.35 10.90
N PRO A 67 -10.11 0.43 11.77
CA PRO A 67 -8.69 0.23 11.99
C PRO A 67 -7.95 -0.13 10.70
N GLU A 68 -6.68 0.26 10.62
CA GLU A 68 -5.87 0.06 9.42
C GLU A 68 -4.51 -0.57 9.75
N ILE A 69 -4.14 -1.59 8.97
CA ILE A 69 -2.79 -2.14 8.98
C ILE A 69 -2.12 -1.84 7.65
N LEU A 70 -0.95 -1.22 7.70
CA LEU A 70 -0.22 -0.78 6.52
C LEU A 70 1.10 -1.52 6.41
N ILE A 71 1.34 -2.12 5.25
CA ILE A 71 2.54 -2.91 4.97
C ILE A 71 3.42 -2.14 4.01
N SER A 72 4.64 -1.80 4.45
CA SER A 72 5.59 -0.96 3.70
C SER A 72 4.93 0.27 3.09
N PRO A 73 4.27 1.13 3.88
CA PRO A 73 3.45 2.24 3.39
C PRO A 73 4.26 3.23 2.56
N ALA A 74 3.89 3.39 1.29
CA ALA A 74 4.58 4.25 0.33
C ALA A 74 4.18 5.74 0.49
N LEU A 75 4.24 6.29 1.71
CA LEU A 75 3.72 7.62 2.04
C LEU A 75 4.38 8.77 1.29
N ASN A 76 5.61 8.59 0.83
CA ASN A 76 6.30 9.60 0.05
C ASN A 76 6.16 9.42 -1.46
N ALA A 77 5.45 8.39 -1.94
CA ALA A 77 5.27 8.14 -3.37
C ALA A 77 4.71 9.37 -4.09
N GLY A 78 3.75 10.08 -3.49
CA GLY A 78 3.19 11.31 -4.08
C GLY A 78 4.23 12.40 -4.32
N VAL A 79 5.23 12.55 -3.44
CA VAL A 79 6.32 13.53 -3.62
C VAL A 79 7.23 13.09 -4.77
N TYR A 80 7.64 11.82 -4.79
CA TYR A 80 8.50 11.31 -5.87
C TYR A 80 7.79 11.33 -7.22
N PHE A 81 6.52 10.97 -7.27
CA PHE A 81 5.74 11.00 -8.50
C PHE A 81 5.50 12.43 -9.00
N SER A 82 5.34 13.42 -8.11
CA SER A 82 5.19 14.81 -8.53
C SER A 82 6.48 15.35 -9.18
N VAL A 83 7.64 15.06 -8.60
CA VAL A 83 8.92 15.41 -9.23
C VAL A 83 9.10 14.66 -10.55
N PHE A 84 8.80 13.37 -10.56
CA PHE A 84 8.91 12.53 -11.75
C PHE A 84 7.92 12.94 -12.86
N SER A 85 6.79 13.55 -12.51
CA SER A 85 5.76 13.98 -13.47
C SER A 85 6.31 14.91 -14.55
N ILE A 86 7.30 15.76 -14.22
CA ILE A 86 7.95 16.68 -15.15
C ILE A 86 8.56 15.92 -16.33
N PHE A 87 9.19 14.78 -16.08
CA PHE A 87 9.79 13.95 -17.13
C PHE A 87 8.74 13.32 -18.04
N THR A 88 7.51 13.14 -17.57
CA THR A 88 6.41 12.59 -18.38
C THR A 88 5.88 13.60 -19.42
N LEU A 89 6.32 14.86 -19.38
CA LEU A 89 6.03 15.87 -20.42
C LEU A 89 6.90 15.68 -21.66
N ILE A 90 8.00 14.95 -21.56
CA ILE A 90 8.89 14.67 -22.70
C ILE A 90 8.23 13.62 -23.59
N PRO A 91 8.03 13.90 -24.90
CA PRO A 91 7.44 12.95 -25.81
C PRO A 91 8.17 11.60 -25.82
N GLY A 92 7.42 10.50 -25.76
CA GLY A 92 7.95 9.14 -25.72
C GLY A 92 8.31 8.60 -24.33
N VAL A 93 8.61 9.46 -23.36
CA VAL A 93 8.96 9.01 -21.98
C VAL A 93 7.80 8.24 -21.34
N PRO A 94 6.53 8.68 -21.36
CA PRO A 94 5.42 7.91 -20.79
C PRO A 94 5.28 6.52 -21.41
N TRP A 95 5.53 6.39 -22.72
CA TRP A 95 5.50 5.11 -23.42
C TRP A 95 6.63 4.17 -22.97
N LEU A 96 7.85 4.68 -22.87
CA LEU A 96 9.02 3.90 -22.39
C LEU A 96 8.79 3.39 -20.96
N ILE A 97 8.32 4.26 -20.08
CA ILE A 97 8.01 3.91 -18.69
C ILE A 97 6.87 2.88 -18.64
N GLY A 98 5.79 3.12 -19.39
CA GLY A 98 4.67 2.18 -19.47
C GLY A 98 5.11 0.79 -19.94
N ARG A 99 6.07 0.73 -20.87
CA ARG A 99 6.68 -0.53 -21.33
C ARG A 99 7.54 -1.20 -20.24
N ALA A 100 8.33 -0.42 -19.50
CA ALA A 100 9.18 -0.93 -18.43
C ALA A 100 8.39 -1.46 -17.23
N PHE A 101 7.24 -0.87 -16.94
CA PHE A 101 6.36 -1.26 -15.82
C PHE A 101 5.15 -2.10 -16.24
N LYS A 102 5.13 -2.58 -17.49
CA LYS A 102 4.04 -3.44 -17.96
C LYS A 102 4.05 -4.75 -17.17
N PRO A 103 2.90 -5.16 -16.58
CA PRO A 103 2.80 -6.44 -15.91
C PRO A 103 3.07 -7.58 -16.89
N HIS A 104 3.88 -8.55 -16.47
CA HIS A 104 4.11 -9.77 -17.25
C HIS A 104 2.97 -10.76 -16.95
N GLY A 105 2.14 -11.01 -17.94
CA GLY A 105 1.28 -12.20 -18.04
C GLY A 105 0.14 -12.36 -17.04
N ASP A 106 -0.11 -11.40 -16.14
CA ASP A 106 -1.11 -11.58 -15.09
C ASP A 106 -2.21 -10.50 -15.17
N SER A 107 -3.44 -10.94 -15.40
CA SER A 107 -4.61 -10.08 -15.52
C SER A 107 -5.04 -9.42 -14.20
N GLY A 108 -4.56 -9.92 -13.06
CA GLY A 108 -4.91 -9.40 -11.73
C GLY A 108 -4.07 -8.24 -11.24
N ARG A 109 -3.04 -7.82 -11.98
CA ARG A 109 -2.13 -6.73 -11.55
C ARG A 109 -2.59 -5.37 -12.04
N GLN A 110 -2.38 -4.37 -11.19
CA GLN A 110 -2.60 -2.97 -11.53
C GLN A 110 -1.72 -2.53 -12.71
N ILE A 111 -2.33 -1.91 -13.72
CA ILE A 111 -1.61 -1.32 -14.86
C ILE A 111 -1.18 0.10 -14.47
N MET A 112 0.12 0.32 -14.36
CA MET A 112 0.69 1.62 -13.99
C MET A 112 0.78 2.53 -15.22
N ARG A 113 -0.15 3.46 -15.35
CA ARG A 113 -0.19 4.46 -16.44
C ARG A 113 0.43 5.76 -15.99
N PHE A 114 1.72 5.94 -16.29
CA PHE A 114 2.44 7.17 -15.97
C PHE A 114 2.10 8.28 -16.99
N SER A 115 1.50 9.35 -16.50
CA SER A 115 1.28 10.60 -17.23
C SER A 115 1.43 11.76 -16.23
N PHE A 116 1.72 12.97 -16.70
CA PHE A 116 1.81 14.15 -15.85
C PHE A 116 0.60 14.25 -14.91
N LYS A 117 -0.61 14.18 -15.48
CA LYS A 117 -1.86 14.28 -14.74
C LYS A 117 -2.02 13.22 -13.65
N ASN A 118 -1.66 11.96 -13.93
CA ASN A 118 -1.82 10.88 -12.97
C ASN A 118 -0.76 10.94 -11.87
N THR A 119 0.50 11.19 -12.24
CA THR A 119 1.61 11.23 -11.28
C THR A 119 1.54 12.44 -10.36
N TRP A 120 1.11 13.60 -10.87
CA TRP A 120 0.92 14.81 -10.07
C TRP A 120 -0.21 14.67 -9.05
N LYS A 121 -1.31 14.00 -9.39
CA LYS A 121 -2.43 13.77 -8.48
C LYS A 121 -2.04 12.98 -7.23
N TRP A 122 -1.01 12.14 -7.26
CA TRP A 122 -0.54 11.41 -6.10
C TRP A 122 -0.07 12.32 -4.95
N LEU A 123 0.43 13.53 -5.26
CA LEU A 123 0.76 14.50 -4.23
C LEU A 123 -0.49 14.98 -3.47
N TYR A 124 -1.56 15.28 -4.20
CA TYR A 124 -2.85 15.64 -3.59
C TYR A 124 -3.38 14.51 -2.71
N PHE A 125 -3.37 13.27 -3.21
CA PHE A 125 -3.86 12.11 -2.44
C PHE A 125 -3.00 11.80 -1.22
N ARG A 126 -1.71 12.07 -1.26
CA ARG A 126 -0.84 12.04 -0.07
C ARG A 126 -1.31 13.04 1.00
N HIS A 127 -1.65 14.26 0.61
CA HIS A 127 -2.17 15.25 1.56
C HIS A 127 -3.56 14.89 2.07
N LEU A 128 -4.42 14.35 1.23
CA LEU A 128 -5.73 13.84 1.63
C LEU A 128 -5.59 12.72 2.66
N ALA A 129 -4.76 11.72 2.39
CA ALA A 129 -4.48 10.60 3.29
C ALA A 129 -3.99 11.09 4.66
N HIS A 130 -3.03 12.04 4.68
CA HIS A 130 -2.58 12.65 5.91
C HIS A 130 -3.71 13.37 6.66
N SER A 131 -4.47 14.21 5.96
CA SER A 131 -5.55 15.00 6.58
C SER A 131 -6.68 14.13 7.14
N VAL A 132 -7.05 13.05 6.45
CA VAL A 132 -8.09 12.10 6.89
C VAL A 132 -7.59 11.30 8.08
N SER A 133 -6.38 10.72 7.98
CA SER A 133 -5.81 9.90 9.06
C SER A 133 -5.57 10.69 10.36
N GLN A 134 -5.24 11.99 10.29
CA GLN A 134 -5.08 12.82 11.49
C GLN A 134 -6.42 13.11 12.20
N ARG A 135 -7.54 12.96 11.52
CA ARG A 135 -8.89 13.15 12.08
C ARG A 135 -9.57 11.85 12.46
N SER A 136 -8.98 10.72 12.08
CA SER A 136 -9.50 9.42 12.40
C SER A 136 -9.31 9.12 13.90
N SER A 137 -10.32 8.55 14.53
CA SER A 137 -10.25 7.99 15.89
C SER A 137 -9.79 6.52 15.91
N HIS A 138 -9.66 5.90 14.73
CA HIS A 138 -9.29 4.49 14.62
C HIS A 138 -7.77 4.31 14.65
N ALA A 139 -7.36 3.09 15.01
CA ALA A 139 -5.95 2.75 15.10
C ALA A 139 -5.32 2.61 13.71
N HIS A 140 -4.12 3.20 13.56
CA HIS A 140 -3.24 3.02 12.41
C HIS A 140 -1.99 2.28 12.86
N PHE A 141 -1.67 1.17 12.22
CA PHE A 141 -0.46 0.41 12.53
C PHE A 141 0.31 0.07 11.26
N ALA A 142 1.64 0.15 11.28
CA ALA A 142 2.47 -0.19 10.14
C ALA A 142 3.47 -1.31 10.42
N PHE A 143 3.63 -2.22 9.47
CA PHE A 143 4.80 -3.08 9.35
C PHE A 143 5.74 -2.50 8.29
N ILE A 144 7.00 -2.29 8.66
CA ILE A 144 8.01 -1.66 7.80
C ILE A 144 9.22 -2.60 7.73
N GLY A 145 9.59 -3.02 6.53
CA GLY A 145 10.77 -3.84 6.31
C GLY A 145 12.05 -3.12 6.75
N ASP A 146 12.97 -3.84 7.39
CA ASP A 146 14.23 -3.27 7.91
C ASP A 146 15.14 -2.75 6.79
N VAL A 147 15.04 -3.29 5.59
CA VAL A 147 15.77 -2.79 4.41
C VAL A 147 15.19 -1.47 3.90
N ASP A 148 13.85 -1.28 3.96
CA ASP A 148 13.17 -0.11 3.39
C ASP A 148 13.01 1.04 4.39
N GLY A 149 12.77 0.73 5.65
CA GLY A 149 12.29 1.70 6.65
C GLY A 149 13.33 2.64 7.23
N TYR A 150 14.62 2.35 7.08
CA TYR A 150 15.69 3.14 7.71
C TYR A 150 16.11 4.38 6.92
N ARG A 151 15.68 4.53 5.69
CA ARG A 151 16.04 5.67 4.86
C ARG A 151 15.23 6.90 5.30
N LYS A 152 15.92 7.99 5.65
CA LYS A 152 15.30 9.31 5.89
C LYS A 152 14.57 9.81 4.65
N VAL A 153 15.04 9.41 3.48
CA VAL A 153 14.53 9.78 2.17
C VAL A 153 14.23 8.48 1.42
N GLY A 154 12.99 8.26 1.04
CA GLY A 154 12.54 7.06 0.32
C GLY A 154 11.03 7.07 0.15
N ILE A 155 10.53 6.25 -0.77
CA ILE A 155 9.09 6.09 -1.02
C ILE A 155 8.41 5.57 0.26
N VAL A 156 9.01 4.55 0.88
CA VAL A 156 8.70 4.10 2.25
C VAL A 156 9.65 4.81 3.20
N SER A 157 9.13 5.49 4.21
CA SER A 157 9.93 6.28 5.13
C SER A 157 9.42 6.17 6.56
N LEU A 158 10.21 5.54 7.41
CA LEU A 158 9.96 5.48 8.85
C LEU A 158 9.91 6.89 9.48
N CYS A 159 10.71 7.83 8.96
CA CYS A 159 10.69 9.22 9.44
C CYS A 159 9.33 9.88 9.14
N THR A 160 8.77 9.67 7.95
CA THR A 160 7.45 10.17 7.59
C THR A 160 6.36 9.52 8.45
N TRP A 161 6.43 8.21 8.65
CA TRP A 161 5.51 7.50 9.54
C TRP A 161 5.52 8.07 10.95
N LYS A 162 6.70 8.18 11.58
CA LYS A 162 6.86 8.73 12.94
C LYS A 162 6.32 10.15 13.07
N ARG A 163 6.46 10.96 12.01
CA ARG A 163 5.92 12.34 11.98
C ARG A 163 4.40 12.36 11.93
N TRP A 164 3.79 11.40 11.23
CA TRP A 164 2.33 11.34 11.06
C TRP A 164 1.64 10.71 12.27
N PHE A 165 2.17 9.60 12.77
CA PHE A 165 1.48 8.74 13.74
C PHE A 165 2.22 8.56 15.06
N GLY A 166 3.43 9.05 15.18
CA GLY A 166 4.23 8.96 16.40
C GLY A 166 4.94 7.61 16.59
N LYS A 167 5.47 7.40 17.79
CA LYS A 167 6.12 6.16 18.18
C LYS A 167 5.08 5.15 18.70
N GLY A 168 5.37 3.86 18.55
CA GLY A 168 4.49 2.79 19.06
C GLY A 168 3.40 2.34 18.10
N THR A 169 3.24 3.01 16.97
CA THR A 169 2.24 2.68 15.94
C THR A 169 2.82 1.86 14.77
N TYR A 170 4.00 1.30 14.94
CA TYR A 170 4.68 0.52 13.91
C TYR A 170 5.57 -0.57 14.50
N GLU A 171 5.85 -1.58 13.70
CA GLU A 171 6.86 -2.60 13.95
C GLU A 171 7.82 -2.68 12.77
N ILE A 172 9.13 -2.80 13.06
CA ILE A 172 10.13 -3.08 12.05
C ILE A 172 10.26 -4.59 11.95
N VAL A 173 10.07 -5.12 10.76
CA VAL A 173 10.15 -6.55 10.48
C VAL A 173 11.30 -6.85 9.57
N SER A 174 11.87 -8.05 9.70
CA SER A 174 12.95 -8.50 8.82
C SER A 174 12.44 -8.63 7.38
N GLY A 175 13.18 -8.09 6.42
CA GLY A 175 12.85 -8.16 5.00
C GLY A 175 12.76 -6.81 4.31
N ASN A 176 12.49 -6.90 3.02
CA ASN A 176 12.33 -5.75 2.14
C ASN A 176 10.85 -5.33 2.02
N HIS A 177 10.55 -4.51 1.00
CA HIS A 177 9.22 -3.99 0.70
C HIS A 177 8.10 -5.06 0.59
N ILE A 178 8.46 -6.29 0.27
CA ILE A 178 7.52 -7.42 0.14
C ILE A 178 7.60 -8.40 1.31
N MET A 179 8.16 -7.98 2.43
CA MET A 179 8.28 -8.76 3.67
C MET A 179 9.06 -10.06 3.49
N LYS A 180 10.15 -10.00 2.71
CA LYS A 180 11.13 -11.10 2.60
C LYS A 180 12.49 -10.58 2.09
N HIS A 181 13.54 -11.36 2.27
CA HIS A 181 14.85 -11.11 1.66
C HIS A 181 14.91 -11.71 0.26
N GLY A 182 15.45 -10.95 -0.68
CA GLY A 182 15.59 -11.42 -2.07
C GLY A 182 14.29 -11.49 -2.89
N HIS A 183 14.42 -11.98 -4.12
CA HIS A 183 13.34 -12.07 -5.11
C HIS A 183 13.06 -13.50 -5.57
N GLY A 184 13.63 -14.50 -4.90
CA GLY A 184 13.44 -15.93 -5.22
C GLY A 184 11.98 -16.41 -5.09
N PRO A 185 11.67 -17.63 -5.53
CA PRO A 185 10.33 -18.21 -5.44
C PRO A 185 9.94 -18.60 -4.01
N ASP A 186 10.91 -18.75 -3.10
CA ASP A 186 10.66 -19.08 -1.71
C ASP A 186 9.93 -17.94 -0.99
N ASP A 187 8.79 -18.25 -0.40
CA ASP A 187 7.94 -17.30 0.34
C ASP A 187 7.86 -17.61 1.85
N SER A 188 8.73 -18.49 2.35
CA SER A 188 8.73 -18.90 3.76
C SER A 188 8.77 -17.72 4.74
N GLU A 189 9.61 -16.71 4.48
CA GLU A 189 9.70 -15.50 5.30
C GLU A 189 8.40 -14.68 5.29
N ARG A 190 7.74 -14.55 4.11
CA ARG A 190 6.47 -13.85 4.00
C ARG A 190 5.34 -14.62 4.69
N ILE A 191 5.36 -15.94 4.60
CA ILE A 191 4.41 -16.82 5.32
C ILE A 191 4.60 -16.65 6.82
N ALA A 192 5.85 -16.67 7.31
CA ALA A 192 6.17 -16.44 8.72
C ALA A 192 5.67 -15.03 9.16
N PHE A 193 5.95 -14.00 8.39
CA PHE A 193 5.43 -12.65 8.65
C PHE A 193 3.90 -12.64 8.78
N VAL A 194 3.18 -13.27 7.87
CA VAL A 194 1.70 -13.31 7.92
C VAL A 194 1.23 -14.02 9.18
N LYS A 195 1.78 -15.19 9.51
CA LYS A 195 1.38 -16.00 10.67
C LYS A 195 1.74 -15.37 12.00
N GLU A 196 2.96 -14.86 12.11
CA GLU A 196 3.54 -14.48 13.41
C GLU A 196 3.34 -13.01 13.75
N LYS A 197 3.09 -12.16 12.74
CA LYS A 197 2.97 -10.72 12.91
C LYS A 197 1.63 -10.16 12.45
N LEU A 198 1.26 -10.41 11.20
CA LEU A 198 0.09 -9.78 10.59
C LEU A 198 -1.21 -10.29 11.20
N ILE A 199 -1.40 -11.61 11.29
CA ILE A 199 -2.62 -12.21 11.87
C ILE A 199 -2.83 -11.82 13.32
N PRO A 200 -1.84 -11.93 14.23
CA PRO A 200 -2.01 -11.45 15.60
C PRO A 200 -2.44 -9.99 15.69
N LYS A 201 -1.88 -9.12 14.83
CA LYS A 201 -2.24 -7.70 14.81
C LYS A 201 -3.65 -7.46 14.27
N ILE A 202 -4.10 -8.21 13.27
CA ILE A 202 -5.50 -8.17 12.79
C ILE A 202 -6.43 -8.51 13.94
N LEU A 203 -6.20 -9.63 14.61
CA LEU A 203 -7.04 -10.08 15.73
C LEU A 203 -7.01 -9.15 16.94
N GLU A 204 -5.92 -8.43 17.16
CA GLU A 204 -5.81 -7.38 18.20
C GLU A 204 -6.71 -6.18 17.88
N LEU A 205 -6.73 -5.72 16.62
CA LEU A 205 -7.41 -4.50 16.20
C LEU A 205 -8.90 -4.70 15.87
N THR A 206 -9.34 -5.94 15.73
CA THR A 206 -10.75 -6.28 15.43
C THR A 206 -11.54 -6.78 16.65
N ARG A 207 -10.93 -6.77 17.84
CA ARG A 207 -11.58 -7.04 19.13
C ARG A 207 -12.23 -5.79 19.71
#